data_0141651b4d2f22e0c19f5485ea47a3a1
#
_entry.id   0141651b4d2f22e0c19f5485ea47a3a1
#
_cell.length_a   1.000
_cell.length_b   1.000
_cell.length_c   1.000
_cell.angle_alpha   90.00
_cell.angle_beta   90.00
_cell.angle_gamma   90.00
#
_symmetry.space_group_name_H-M   'P 1'
#
loop_
_entity.id
_entity.type
_entity.pdbx_description
1 polymer ?
#
loop_
_entity_poly.entity_id
_entity_poly.type
_entity_poly.pdbx_seq_one_letter_code
_entity_poly.pdbx_strand_id
1 'polypeptide(L)'
;MIQSLITNKRYHVFGAIFFTLLFLYLWDDILSGNEAQTLANVFHFAHPEWLKNDWFLSLDTVYRIPFNVILYPLAKLFPLPVLAITGRIVLIFLMSYALTELFEEIPLSVGAAALFTLITFRMKGMLAGEDMLWHVEAKVLAYIFVVLAITAFLRQKHLRMWLFFGAAATFHPLVGGYSVISLGFIYFFLEKDEQIGIFKKSPFFLLTGWPGIGIVLYNLVTSSSASGGVSDLLYVARHHHHMVPTHFIRHVHKAFPEWMDISIIVGNVAFCLIVLGIAFFVLRRGEVRKKLLLYTAGSAVIFLIGLLLYFTGQYHFLKYYIFRFPDVILPFTAYLLFFNALDHWILNKKPILSRAVAAAILLATGGLFAVQTYQIAAGN
;
A
#
# COMPACT_ATOMS: atom_id res chain seq x y z
N MET A 1 -27.27 21.91 -5.51
CA MET A 1 -26.43 20.69 -5.56
C MET A 1 -25.14 20.90 -6.35
N ILE A 2 -25.13 21.33 -7.62
CA ILE A 2 -23.88 21.54 -8.40
C ILE A 2 -23.00 22.64 -7.78
N GLN A 3 -23.56 23.76 -7.33
CA GLN A 3 -22.80 24.82 -6.67
C GLN A 3 -22.14 24.38 -5.36
N SER A 4 -22.77 23.52 -4.57
CA SER A 4 -22.18 22.95 -3.34
C SER A 4 -21.05 21.97 -3.64
N LEU A 5 -21.08 21.26 -4.77
CA LEU A 5 -19.98 20.40 -5.21
C LEU A 5 -18.76 21.23 -5.62
N ILE A 6 -18.96 22.36 -6.31
CA ILE A 6 -17.87 23.24 -6.77
C ILE A 6 -17.15 23.93 -5.60
N THR A 7 -17.85 24.19 -4.50
CA THR A 7 -17.27 24.90 -3.33
C THR A 7 -16.68 23.97 -2.27
N ASN A 8 -16.94 22.68 -2.32
CA ASN A 8 -16.48 21.76 -1.30
C ASN A 8 -15.04 21.29 -1.58
N LYS A 9 -14.09 21.75 -0.73
CA LYS A 9 -12.65 21.40 -0.79
C LYS A 9 -12.41 19.87 -0.89
N ARG A 10 -13.24 19.06 -0.26
CA ARG A 10 -13.13 17.59 -0.25
C ARG A 10 -13.21 17.01 -1.67
N TYR A 11 -14.17 17.47 -2.49
CA TYR A 11 -14.30 16.97 -3.87
C TYR A 11 -13.12 17.38 -4.75
N HIS A 12 -12.55 18.58 -4.54
CA HIS A 12 -11.35 19.01 -5.28
C HIS A 12 -10.13 18.19 -4.91
N VAL A 13 -9.94 17.87 -3.62
CA VAL A 13 -8.86 17.01 -3.14
C VAL A 13 -9.04 15.59 -3.70
N PHE A 14 -10.24 15.02 -3.60
CA PHE A 14 -10.55 13.72 -4.19
C PHE A 14 -10.26 13.69 -5.70
N GLY A 15 -10.75 14.69 -6.44
CA GLY A 15 -10.53 14.79 -7.89
C GLY A 15 -9.04 14.87 -8.24
N ALA A 16 -8.27 15.69 -7.52
CA ALA A 16 -6.84 15.81 -7.74
C ALA A 16 -6.10 14.46 -7.53
N ILE A 17 -6.42 13.73 -6.45
CA ILE A 17 -5.86 12.41 -6.20
C ILE A 17 -6.29 11.42 -7.28
N PHE A 18 -7.60 11.34 -7.55
CA PHE A 18 -8.16 10.38 -8.48
C PHE A 18 -7.58 10.53 -9.89
N PHE A 19 -7.58 11.74 -10.44
CA PHE A 19 -7.06 11.96 -11.78
C PHE A 19 -5.54 11.80 -11.85
N THR A 20 -4.79 12.18 -10.80
CA THR A 20 -3.35 11.92 -10.75
C THR A 20 -3.07 10.41 -10.81
N LEU A 21 -3.75 9.61 -9.99
CA LEU A 21 -3.59 8.15 -10.00
C LEU A 21 -4.09 7.52 -11.30
N LEU A 22 -5.25 7.98 -11.81
CA LEU A 22 -5.80 7.49 -13.08
C LEU A 22 -4.82 7.70 -14.24
N PHE A 23 -4.27 8.89 -14.37
CA PHE A 23 -3.33 9.22 -15.43
C PHE A 23 -1.98 8.51 -15.29
N LEU A 24 -1.57 8.17 -14.06
CA LEU A 24 -0.33 7.43 -13.84
C LEU A 24 -0.46 5.93 -14.09
N TYR A 25 -1.60 5.32 -13.78
CA TYR A 25 -1.67 3.86 -13.65
C TYR A 25 -2.71 3.17 -14.53
N LEU A 26 -3.62 3.89 -15.18
CA LEU A 26 -4.66 3.19 -15.94
C LEU A 26 -4.08 2.35 -17.08
N TRP A 27 -3.08 2.86 -17.79
CA TRP A 27 -2.44 2.21 -18.93
C TRP A 27 -1.03 1.67 -18.66
N ASP A 28 -0.53 1.80 -17.42
CA ASP A 28 0.82 1.38 -17.07
C ASP A 28 0.88 -0.15 -16.98
N ASP A 29 1.67 -0.78 -17.86
CA ASP A 29 1.95 -2.23 -17.88
C ASP A 29 0.71 -3.14 -17.66
N ILE A 30 -0.37 -2.92 -18.44
CA ILE A 30 -1.61 -3.73 -18.32
C ILE A 30 -1.30 -5.20 -18.60
N LEU A 31 -1.82 -6.08 -17.72
CA LEU A 31 -1.65 -7.52 -17.76
C LEU A 31 -0.17 -7.96 -17.74
N SER A 32 0.68 -7.20 -17.06
CA SER A 32 2.08 -7.57 -16.81
C SER A 32 2.30 -8.03 -15.36
N GLY A 33 3.42 -8.70 -15.13
CA GLY A 33 3.89 -9.08 -13.80
C GLY A 33 2.83 -9.75 -12.90
N ASN A 34 2.65 -9.23 -11.71
CA ASN A 34 1.72 -9.77 -10.72
C ASN A 34 0.25 -9.63 -11.12
N GLU A 35 -0.10 -8.62 -11.91
CA GLU A 35 -1.48 -8.44 -12.39
C GLU A 35 -1.90 -9.58 -13.31
N ALA A 36 -1.04 -9.97 -14.25
CA ALA A 36 -1.29 -11.09 -15.16
C ALA A 36 -1.54 -12.38 -14.35
N GLN A 37 -0.69 -12.65 -13.36
CA GLN A 37 -0.84 -13.82 -12.50
C GLN A 37 -2.13 -13.77 -11.66
N THR A 38 -2.44 -12.62 -11.09
CA THR A 38 -3.62 -12.46 -10.22
C THR A 38 -4.91 -12.56 -11.03
N LEU A 39 -5.00 -11.85 -12.15
CA LEU A 39 -6.20 -11.86 -12.99
C LEU A 39 -6.38 -13.17 -13.75
N ALA A 40 -5.30 -13.87 -14.14
CA ALA A 40 -5.39 -15.22 -14.67
C ALA A 40 -6.03 -16.18 -13.66
N ASN A 41 -5.64 -16.12 -12.37
CA ASN A 41 -6.28 -16.91 -11.32
C ASN A 41 -7.76 -16.56 -11.13
N VAL A 42 -8.11 -15.28 -11.12
CA VAL A 42 -9.51 -14.82 -11.02
C VAL A 42 -10.32 -15.32 -12.20
N PHE A 43 -9.77 -15.21 -13.42
CA PHE A 43 -10.44 -15.63 -14.65
C PHE A 43 -10.60 -17.15 -14.73
N HIS A 44 -9.57 -17.91 -14.35
CA HIS A 44 -9.65 -19.36 -14.24
C HIS A 44 -10.66 -19.79 -13.17
N PHE A 45 -10.69 -19.14 -12.02
CA PHE A 45 -11.69 -19.37 -10.97
C PHE A 45 -13.13 -19.17 -11.47
N ALA A 46 -13.34 -18.18 -12.34
CA ALA A 46 -14.63 -17.94 -13.00
C ALA A 46 -14.91 -18.90 -14.17
N HIS A 47 -13.89 -19.32 -14.90
CA HIS A 47 -13.95 -20.16 -16.09
C HIS A 47 -12.97 -21.35 -15.94
N PRO A 48 -13.32 -22.43 -15.21
CA PRO A 48 -12.38 -23.52 -14.90
C PRO A 48 -11.82 -24.26 -16.12
N GLU A 49 -12.51 -24.23 -17.26
CA GLU A 49 -12.02 -24.83 -18.51
C GLU A 49 -10.98 -23.94 -19.23
N TRP A 50 -10.89 -22.66 -18.88
CA TRP A 50 -9.87 -21.76 -19.44
C TRP A 50 -8.50 -22.10 -18.88
N LEU A 51 -7.55 -22.41 -19.75
CA LEU A 51 -6.20 -22.86 -19.41
C LEU A 51 -6.18 -24.01 -18.37
N LYS A 52 -7.08 -24.98 -18.51
CA LYS A 52 -7.30 -26.10 -17.58
C LYS A 52 -6.02 -26.90 -17.24
N ASN A 53 -5.09 -27.01 -18.21
CA ASN A 53 -3.86 -27.77 -18.05
C ASN A 53 -2.64 -26.88 -17.70
N ASP A 54 -2.85 -25.63 -17.38
CA ASP A 54 -1.77 -24.74 -16.95
C ASP A 54 -1.31 -25.12 -15.54
N TRP A 55 -0.02 -25.40 -15.39
CA TRP A 55 0.56 -25.86 -14.12
C TRP A 55 0.47 -24.78 -13.04
N PHE A 56 0.62 -23.48 -13.40
CA PHE A 56 0.56 -22.38 -12.46
C PHE A 56 -0.86 -22.18 -11.89
N LEU A 57 -1.88 -22.33 -12.75
CA LEU A 57 -3.28 -22.22 -12.34
C LEU A 57 -3.77 -23.46 -11.56
N SER A 58 -3.08 -24.59 -11.72
CA SER A 58 -3.35 -25.80 -10.92
C SER A 58 -2.76 -25.75 -9.50
N LEU A 59 -1.88 -24.77 -9.22
CA LEU A 59 -1.35 -24.60 -7.86
C LEU A 59 -2.44 -24.15 -6.90
N ASP A 60 -2.46 -24.76 -5.72
CA ASP A 60 -3.38 -24.36 -4.65
C ASP A 60 -3.02 -22.96 -4.12
N THR A 61 -3.82 -21.96 -4.50
CA THR A 61 -3.63 -20.56 -4.12
C THR A 61 -4.72 -20.09 -3.18
N VAL A 62 -4.94 -20.83 -2.09
CA VAL A 62 -6.00 -20.56 -1.10
C VAL A 62 -6.01 -19.11 -0.63
N TYR A 63 -4.85 -18.48 -0.49
CA TYR A 63 -4.74 -17.07 -0.07
C TYR A 63 -5.37 -16.08 -1.06
N ARG A 64 -5.64 -16.49 -2.31
CA ARG A 64 -6.29 -15.64 -3.33
C ARG A 64 -7.81 -15.78 -3.34
N ILE A 65 -8.38 -16.77 -2.67
CA ILE A 65 -9.83 -17.04 -2.70
C ILE A 65 -10.66 -15.80 -2.36
N PRO A 66 -10.42 -15.04 -1.29
CA PRO A 66 -11.24 -13.87 -0.98
C PRO A 66 -11.26 -12.83 -2.12
N PHE A 67 -10.12 -12.62 -2.77
CA PHE A 67 -10.01 -11.70 -3.88
C PHE A 67 -10.69 -12.24 -5.14
N ASN A 68 -10.51 -13.54 -5.44
CA ASN A 68 -11.15 -14.20 -6.56
C ASN A 68 -12.69 -14.14 -6.44
N VAL A 69 -13.23 -14.36 -5.23
CA VAL A 69 -14.68 -14.31 -4.98
C VAL A 69 -15.25 -12.91 -5.25
N ILE A 70 -14.54 -11.85 -4.85
CA ILE A 70 -15.01 -10.46 -5.10
C ILE A 70 -14.99 -10.13 -6.59
N LEU A 71 -13.98 -10.57 -7.34
CA LEU A 71 -13.86 -10.28 -8.76
C LEU A 71 -14.62 -11.27 -9.64
N TYR A 72 -15.09 -12.40 -9.08
CA TYR A 72 -15.83 -13.41 -9.82
C TYR A 72 -16.99 -12.88 -10.68
N PRO A 73 -17.90 -12.02 -10.17
CA PRO A 73 -18.98 -11.50 -11.00
C PRO A 73 -18.48 -10.71 -12.20
N LEU A 74 -17.42 -9.90 -12.02
CA LEU A 74 -16.81 -9.14 -13.10
C LEU A 74 -16.11 -10.03 -14.11
N ALA A 75 -15.40 -11.07 -13.65
CA ALA A 75 -14.73 -12.04 -14.51
C ALA A 75 -15.71 -12.89 -15.34
N LYS A 76 -16.93 -13.10 -14.84
CA LYS A 76 -18.00 -13.76 -15.61
C LYS A 76 -18.57 -12.88 -16.71
N LEU A 77 -18.56 -11.57 -16.53
CA LEU A 77 -19.21 -10.61 -17.44
C LEU A 77 -18.25 -10.02 -18.48
N PHE A 78 -16.95 -9.91 -18.14
CA PHE A 78 -15.99 -9.17 -18.94
C PHE A 78 -14.79 -10.02 -19.36
N PRO A 79 -14.24 -9.82 -20.57
CA PRO A 79 -12.97 -10.40 -20.96
C PRO A 79 -11.82 -9.84 -20.12
N LEU A 80 -10.73 -10.58 -20.04
CA LEU A 80 -9.59 -10.32 -19.18
C LEU A 80 -9.04 -8.88 -19.25
N PRO A 81 -8.85 -8.25 -20.45
CA PRO A 81 -8.38 -6.86 -20.53
C PRO A 81 -9.36 -5.85 -19.93
N VAL A 82 -10.67 -6.06 -20.14
CA VAL A 82 -11.72 -5.18 -19.56
C VAL A 82 -11.78 -5.35 -18.06
N LEU A 83 -11.59 -6.57 -17.55
CA LEU A 83 -11.50 -6.86 -16.11
C LEU A 83 -10.31 -6.10 -15.49
N ALA A 84 -9.13 -6.10 -16.15
CA ALA A 84 -7.96 -5.36 -15.70
C ALA A 84 -8.24 -3.85 -15.60
N ILE A 85 -8.73 -3.25 -16.66
CA ILE A 85 -9.03 -1.80 -16.70
C ILE A 85 -10.08 -1.43 -15.65
N THR A 86 -11.17 -2.19 -15.58
CA THR A 86 -12.26 -1.94 -14.61
C THR A 86 -11.73 -2.10 -13.17
N GLY A 87 -10.96 -3.15 -12.91
CA GLY A 87 -10.34 -3.40 -11.61
C GLY A 87 -9.42 -2.24 -11.20
N ARG A 88 -8.59 -1.73 -12.11
CA ARG A 88 -7.72 -0.56 -11.84
C ARG A 88 -8.54 0.68 -11.50
N ILE A 89 -9.57 1.01 -12.28
CA ILE A 89 -10.44 2.16 -12.00
C ILE A 89 -11.06 2.06 -10.60
N VAL A 90 -11.57 0.88 -10.24
CA VAL A 90 -12.16 0.65 -8.91
C VAL A 90 -11.12 0.82 -7.81
N LEU A 91 -9.92 0.23 -7.94
CA LEU A 91 -8.87 0.35 -6.92
C LEU A 91 -8.35 1.79 -6.80
N ILE A 92 -8.18 2.51 -7.92
CA ILE A 92 -7.82 3.93 -7.94
C ILE A 92 -8.89 4.77 -7.24
N PHE A 93 -10.17 4.51 -7.51
CA PHE A 93 -11.28 5.20 -6.84
C PHE A 93 -11.26 4.96 -5.32
N LEU A 94 -11.12 3.69 -4.90
CA LEU A 94 -11.10 3.33 -3.48
C LEU A 94 -9.87 3.90 -2.76
N MET A 95 -8.69 3.90 -3.39
CA MET A 95 -7.49 4.51 -2.82
C MET A 95 -7.66 6.03 -2.70
N SER A 96 -8.22 6.67 -3.72
CA SER A 96 -8.49 8.12 -3.69
C SER A 96 -9.47 8.48 -2.57
N TYR A 97 -10.49 7.65 -2.37
CA TYR A 97 -11.42 7.80 -1.25
C TYR A 97 -10.70 7.65 0.10
N ALA A 98 -9.90 6.59 0.28
CA ALA A 98 -9.17 6.34 1.52
C ALA A 98 -8.18 7.47 1.87
N LEU A 99 -7.47 7.99 0.87
CA LEU A 99 -6.55 9.13 1.05
C LEU A 99 -7.32 10.42 1.38
N THR A 100 -8.47 10.65 0.73
CA THR A 100 -9.30 11.83 1.03
C THR A 100 -9.79 11.80 2.48
N GLU A 101 -10.22 10.63 2.97
CA GLU A 101 -10.59 10.44 4.37
C GLU A 101 -9.40 10.71 5.33
N LEU A 102 -8.21 10.27 4.97
CA LEU A 102 -6.99 10.53 5.75
C LEU A 102 -6.62 12.02 5.77
N PHE A 103 -6.81 12.73 4.64
CA PHE A 103 -6.51 14.17 4.54
C PHE A 103 -7.54 15.06 5.22
N GLU A 104 -8.65 14.52 5.71
CA GLU A 104 -9.52 15.23 6.66
C GLU A 104 -8.87 15.31 8.05
N GLU A 105 -8.08 14.31 8.44
CA GLU A 105 -7.37 14.28 9.73
C GLU A 105 -6.00 14.98 9.67
N ILE A 106 -5.33 14.89 8.52
CA ILE A 106 -4.06 15.54 8.24
C ILE A 106 -4.26 16.42 7.00
N PRO A 107 -4.80 17.64 7.19
CA PRO A 107 -5.29 18.45 6.09
C PRO A 107 -4.21 18.80 5.07
N LEU A 108 -4.51 18.57 3.79
CA LEU A 108 -3.73 19.02 2.65
C LEU A 108 -4.59 19.93 1.76
N SER A 109 -3.96 20.93 1.14
CA SER A 109 -4.56 21.65 0.03
C SER A 109 -4.58 20.79 -1.23
N VAL A 110 -5.31 21.20 -2.25
CA VAL A 110 -5.42 20.45 -3.52
C VAL A 110 -4.04 20.23 -4.15
N GLY A 111 -3.17 21.25 -4.15
CA GLY A 111 -1.82 21.15 -4.67
C GLY A 111 -0.92 20.21 -3.87
N ALA A 112 -0.98 20.30 -2.54
CA ALA A 112 -0.23 19.41 -1.66
C ALA A 112 -0.70 17.95 -1.80
N ALA A 113 -2.00 17.72 -1.93
CA ALA A 113 -2.58 16.39 -2.15
C ALA A 113 -2.12 15.79 -3.48
N ALA A 114 -2.12 16.58 -4.57
CA ALA A 114 -1.63 16.14 -5.87
C ALA A 114 -0.12 15.82 -5.83
N LEU A 115 0.70 16.67 -5.21
CA LEU A 115 2.14 16.44 -5.03
C LEU A 115 2.41 15.19 -4.19
N PHE A 116 1.74 15.06 -3.05
CA PHE A 116 1.84 13.86 -2.22
C PHE A 116 1.53 12.60 -3.03
N THR A 117 0.42 12.62 -3.77
CA THR A 117 -0.01 11.49 -4.59
C THR A 117 1.02 11.15 -5.65
N LEU A 118 1.47 12.14 -6.42
CA LEU A 118 2.49 11.94 -7.45
C LEU A 118 3.77 11.32 -6.88
N ILE A 119 4.32 11.92 -5.84
CA ILE A 119 5.61 11.49 -5.27
C ILE A 119 5.48 10.14 -4.57
N THR A 120 4.48 9.97 -3.68
CA THR A 120 4.33 8.74 -2.89
C THR A 120 4.09 7.52 -3.75
N PHE A 121 3.32 7.65 -4.82
CA PHE A 121 2.97 6.52 -5.66
C PHE A 121 3.94 6.30 -6.82
N ARG A 122 4.79 7.27 -7.16
CA ARG A 122 5.90 7.09 -8.13
C ARG A 122 7.20 6.64 -7.46
N MET A 123 7.42 7.02 -6.22
CA MET A 123 8.55 6.52 -5.43
C MET A 123 8.14 5.16 -4.87
N LYS A 124 8.72 4.10 -5.42
CA LYS A 124 8.56 2.75 -4.87
C LYS A 124 9.00 2.73 -3.40
N GLY A 125 8.66 1.66 -2.69
CA GLY A 125 9.02 1.48 -1.30
C GLY A 125 10.47 1.83 -0.95
N MET A 126 10.78 1.96 0.33
CA MET A 126 12.05 2.50 0.80
C MET A 126 13.27 1.67 0.38
N LEU A 127 13.18 0.34 0.48
CA LEU A 127 14.29 -0.60 0.22
C LEU A 127 13.90 -1.82 -0.59
N ALA A 128 12.70 -2.36 -0.37
CA ALA A 128 12.24 -3.61 -0.99
C ALA A 128 11.49 -3.39 -2.30
N GLY A 129 11.28 -2.12 -2.69
CA GLY A 129 10.57 -1.79 -3.92
C GLY A 129 9.09 -2.16 -3.89
N GLU A 130 8.48 -2.23 -2.72
CA GLU A 130 7.08 -2.56 -2.55
C GLU A 130 6.19 -1.39 -2.97
N ASP A 131 5.11 -1.70 -3.69
CA ASP A 131 4.16 -0.71 -4.18
C ASP A 131 2.84 -0.77 -3.41
N MET A 132 2.32 0.39 -3.03
CA MET A 132 1.01 0.50 -2.40
C MET A 132 -0.14 0.40 -3.43
N LEU A 133 0.09 0.91 -4.64
CA LEU A 133 -0.86 0.89 -5.75
C LEU A 133 -0.09 0.77 -7.06
N TRP A 134 -0.25 -0.34 -7.78
CA TRP A 134 0.31 -0.49 -9.14
C TRP A 134 -0.64 -1.30 -10.02
N HIS A 135 -1.01 -2.50 -9.58
CA HIS A 135 -1.75 -3.48 -10.37
C HIS A 135 -3.05 -3.89 -9.69
N VAL A 136 -3.91 -4.64 -10.40
CA VAL A 136 -5.09 -5.28 -9.80
C VAL A 136 -4.65 -6.47 -8.97
N GLU A 137 -4.35 -6.21 -7.69
CA GLU A 137 -3.85 -7.20 -6.75
C GLU A 137 -4.57 -7.12 -5.39
N ALA A 138 -4.65 -8.26 -4.72
CA ALA A 138 -5.23 -8.35 -3.38
C ALA A 138 -4.50 -7.46 -2.35
N LYS A 139 -3.16 -7.30 -2.49
CA LYS A 139 -2.37 -6.44 -1.59
C LYS A 139 -2.76 -4.97 -1.70
N VAL A 140 -3.11 -4.47 -2.89
CA VAL A 140 -3.56 -3.08 -3.08
C VAL A 140 -4.84 -2.82 -2.29
N LEU A 141 -5.79 -3.76 -2.37
CA LEU A 141 -7.02 -3.68 -1.58
C LEU A 141 -6.72 -3.74 -0.08
N ALA A 142 -5.77 -4.55 0.35
CA ALA A 142 -5.31 -4.58 1.74
C ALA A 142 -4.73 -3.24 2.19
N TYR A 143 -3.88 -2.58 1.39
CA TYR A 143 -3.35 -1.25 1.72
C TYR A 143 -4.43 -0.17 1.79
N ILE A 144 -5.45 -0.22 0.92
CA ILE A 144 -6.62 0.67 1.00
C ILE A 144 -7.29 0.53 2.38
N PHE A 145 -7.52 -0.71 2.84
CA PHE A 145 -8.09 -0.94 4.16
C PHE A 145 -7.14 -0.53 5.29
N VAL A 146 -5.82 -0.67 5.14
CA VAL A 146 -4.86 -0.15 6.12
C VAL A 146 -4.95 1.37 6.24
N VAL A 147 -5.03 2.11 5.14
CA VAL A 147 -5.20 3.58 5.17
C VAL A 147 -6.50 3.97 5.87
N LEU A 148 -7.60 3.27 5.58
CA LEU A 148 -8.87 3.49 6.26
C LEU A 148 -8.81 3.12 7.75
N ALA A 149 -8.06 2.06 8.11
CA ALA A 149 -7.86 1.66 9.50
C ALA A 149 -7.04 2.71 10.27
N ILE A 150 -5.95 3.22 9.67
CA ILE A 150 -5.15 4.32 10.24
C ILE A 150 -6.04 5.55 10.43
N THR A 151 -6.83 5.93 9.44
CA THR A 151 -7.78 7.05 9.55
C THR A 151 -8.77 6.84 10.68
N ALA A 152 -9.33 5.63 10.81
CA ALA A 152 -10.24 5.30 11.91
C ALA A 152 -9.55 5.32 13.28
N PHE A 153 -8.28 4.91 13.35
CA PHE A 153 -7.44 5.01 14.54
C PHE A 153 -7.24 6.49 14.96
N LEU A 154 -6.86 7.34 14.01
CA LEU A 154 -6.68 8.77 14.26
C LEU A 154 -7.99 9.43 14.76
N ARG A 155 -9.15 8.98 14.26
CA ARG A 155 -10.50 9.42 14.68
C ARG A 155 -11.00 8.76 15.95
N GLN A 156 -10.22 7.89 16.59
CA GLN A 156 -10.65 7.08 17.77
C GLN A 156 -11.88 6.21 17.51
N LYS A 157 -12.14 5.87 16.23
CA LYS A 157 -13.25 4.98 15.83
C LYS A 157 -12.80 3.52 15.86
N HIS A 158 -12.50 2.99 17.05
CA HIS A 158 -11.85 1.69 17.25
C HIS A 158 -12.59 0.51 16.61
N LEU A 159 -13.92 0.53 16.56
CA LEU A 159 -14.70 -0.51 15.87
C LEU A 159 -14.37 -0.54 14.37
N ARG A 160 -14.40 0.62 13.69
CA ARG A 160 -14.10 0.72 12.27
C ARG A 160 -12.64 0.36 12.00
N MET A 161 -11.73 0.79 12.86
CA MET A 161 -10.31 0.44 12.78
C MET A 161 -10.12 -1.09 12.74
N TRP A 162 -10.74 -1.83 13.66
CA TRP A 162 -10.62 -3.27 13.71
C TRP A 162 -11.27 -3.98 12.53
N LEU A 163 -12.43 -3.51 12.07
CA LEU A 163 -13.07 -4.03 10.86
C LEU A 163 -12.18 -3.85 9.63
N PHE A 164 -11.54 -2.69 9.48
CA PHE A 164 -10.65 -2.43 8.36
C PHE A 164 -9.33 -3.23 8.46
N PHE A 165 -8.72 -3.36 9.64
CA PHE A 165 -7.56 -4.24 9.80
C PHE A 165 -7.90 -5.70 9.50
N GLY A 166 -9.07 -6.18 9.92
CA GLY A 166 -9.55 -7.51 9.58
C GLY A 166 -9.74 -7.68 8.06
N ALA A 167 -10.36 -6.71 7.39
CA ALA A 167 -10.51 -6.72 5.94
C ALA A 167 -9.13 -6.73 5.25
N ALA A 168 -8.17 -5.92 5.71
CA ALA A 168 -6.81 -5.95 5.20
C ALA A 168 -6.17 -7.34 5.34
N ALA A 169 -6.33 -8.00 6.49
CA ALA A 169 -5.82 -9.35 6.74
C ALA A 169 -6.49 -10.41 5.85
N THR A 170 -7.76 -10.23 5.50
CA THR A 170 -8.48 -11.13 4.60
C THR A 170 -7.91 -11.09 3.19
N PHE A 171 -7.60 -9.91 2.66
CA PHE A 171 -7.04 -9.79 1.30
C PHE A 171 -5.54 -10.05 1.25
N HIS A 172 -4.81 -9.68 2.29
CA HIS A 172 -3.38 -9.93 2.38
C HIS A 172 -2.94 -10.11 3.85
N PRO A 173 -2.87 -11.36 4.35
CA PRO A 173 -2.62 -11.65 5.76
C PRO A 173 -1.36 -10.98 6.33
N LEU A 174 -0.28 -10.88 5.54
CA LEU A 174 0.95 -10.23 6.00
C LEU A 174 0.77 -8.71 6.15
N VAL A 175 0.14 -8.03 5.19
CA VAL A 175 -0.11 -6.59 5.28
C VAL A 175 -1.04 -6.27 6.45
N GLY A 176 -2.16 -6.97 6.56
CA GLY A 176 -3.09 -6.80 7.68
C GLY A 176 -2.48 -7.21 9.03
N GLY A 177 -1.74 -8.33 9.07
CA GLY A 177 -1.07 -8.80 10.29
C GLY A 177 -0.01 -7.81 10.79
N TYR A 178 0.88 -7.35 9.93
CA TYR A 178 1.89 -6.36 10.32
C TYR A 178 1.29 -5.01 10.72
N SER A 179 0.15 -4.63 10.14
CA SER A 179 -0.59 -3.44 10.58
C SER A 179 -1.05 -3.54 12.02
N VAL A 180 -1.59 -4.71 12.41
CA VAL A 180 -2.03 -4.97 13.79
C VAL A 180 -0.83 -5.07 14.74
N ILE A 181 0.27 -5.70 14.30
CA ILE A 181 1.52 -5.77 15.09
C ILE A 181 2.07 -4.37 15.33
N SER A 182 2.07 -3.48 14.33
CA SER A 182 2.47 -2.08 14.50
C SER A 182 1.64 -1.37 15.58
N LEU A 183 0.32 -1.58 15.58
CA LEU A 183 -0.56 -1.06 16.64
C LEU A 183 -0.23 -1.68 18.00
N GLY A 184 0.07 -2.98 18.05
CA GLY A 184 0.45 -3.69 19.29
C GLY A 184 1.69 -3.10 19.95
N PHE A 185 2.73 -2.76 19.17
CA PHE A 185 3.95 -2.15 19.73
C PHE A 185 3.71 -0.79 20.36
N ILE A 186 2.74 -0.02 19.87
CA ILE A 186 2.46 1.32 20.39
C ILE A 186 1.35 1.34 21.44
N TYR A 187 0.64 0.24 21.60
CA TYR A 187 -0.54 0.16 22.47
C TYR A 187 -0.29 0.71 23.88
N PHE A 188 0.85 0.40 24.48
CA PHE A 188 1.22 0.84 25.83
C PHE A 188 1.61 2.33 25.93
N PHE A 189 1.82 3.00 24.78
CA PHE A 189 2.14 4.43 24.73
C PHE A 189 0.90 5.31 24.50
N LEU A 190 -0.27 4.69 24.32
CA LEU A 190 -1.52 5.37 24.15
C LEU A 190 -2.14 5.71 25.51
N GLU A 191 -3.08 6.64 25.52
CA GLU A 191 -3.84 6.97 26.72
C GLU A 191 -4.71 5.79 27.19
N LYS A 192 -4.94 5.68 28.51
CA LYS A 192 -5.61 4.52 29.11
C LYS A 192 -7.01 4.29 28.55
N ASP A 193 -7.78 5.35 28.35
CA ASP A 193 -9.14 5.25 27.79
C ASP A 193 -9.10 4.74 26.34
N GLU A 194 -8.10 5.15 25.57
CA GLU A 194 -7.88 4.67 24.21
C GLU A 194 -7.46 3.19 24.19
N GLN A 195 -6.54 2.81 25.08
CA GLN A 195 -6.17 1.39 25.27
C GLN A 195 -7.39 0.52 25.54
N ILE A 196 -8.25 0.94 26.47
CA ILE A 196 -9.50 0.23 26.80
C ILE A 196 -10.43 0.16 25.58
N GLY A 197 -10.59 1.27 24.86
CA GLY A 197 -11.41 1.34 23.64
C GLY A 197 -10.93 0.38 22.56
N ILE A 198 -9.62 0.35 22.30
CA ILE A 198 -8.96 -0.54 21.34
C ILE A 198 -9.17 -2.00 21.76
N PHE A 199 -8.87 -2.35 23.01
CA PHE A 199 -8.97 -3.71 23.52
C PHE A 199 -10.42 -4.25 23.48
N LYS A 200 -11.39 -3.48 23.98
CA LYS A 200 -12.81 -3.87 23.97
C LYS A 200 -13.37 -4.13 22.57
N LYS A 201 -12.82 -3.48 21.56
CA LYS A 201 -13.28 -3.62 20.17
C LYS A 201 -12.44 -4.59 19.33
N SER A 202 -11.36 -5.15 19.89
CA SER A 202 -10.49 -6.09 19.16
C SER A 202 -11.21 -7.35 18.62
N PRO A 203 -12.24 -7.93 19.28
CA PRO A 203 -12.95 -9.08 18.71
C PRO A 203 -13.62 -8.80 17.35
N PHE A 204 -13.93 -7.53 17.05
CA PHE A 204 -14.53 -7.15 15.77
C PHE A 204 -13.55 -7.32 14.58
N PHE A 205 -12.24 -7.45 14.83
CA PHE A 205 -11.29 -7.89 13.83
C PHE A 205 -11.70 -9.22 13.19
N LEU A 206 -12.21 -10.15 13.98
CA LEU A 206 -12.61 -11.48 13.51
C LEU A 206 -13.81 -11.43 12.54
N LEU A 207 -14.70 -10.43 12.61
CA LEU A 207 -15.84 -10.34 11.69
C LEU A 207 -15.40 -10.23 10.21
N THR A 208 -14.31 -9.55 9.97
CA THR A 208 -13.78 -9.35 8.61
C THR A 208 -12.46 -10.06 8.38
N GLY A 209 -11.73 -10.43 9.41
CA GLY A 209 -10.39 -11.02 9.34
C GLY A 209 -10.33 -12.54 9.38
N TRP A 210 -11.45 -13.22 9.73
CA TRP A 210 -11.46 -14.68 9.86
C TRP A 210 -11.03 -15.44 8.59
N PRO A 211 -11.35 -14.99 7.33
CA PRO A 211 -10.88 -15.70 6.16
C PRO A 211 -9.36 -15.67 6.05
N GLY A 212 -8.73 -14.50 6.30
CA GLY A 212 -7.28 -14.35 6.31
C GLY A 212 -6.59 -15.21 7.38
N ILE A 213 -7.17 -15.25 8.60
CA ILE A 213 -6.69 -16.11 9.68
C ILE A 213 -6.82 -17.60 9.27
N GLY A 214 -7.97 -17.98 8.72
CA GLY A 214 -8.21 -19.35 8.23
C GLY A 214 -7.19 -19.77 7.19
N ILE A 215 -6.84 -18.89 6.25
CA ILE A 215 -5.79 -19.13 5.25
C ILE A 215 -4.42 -19.34 5.91
N VAL A 216 -4.05 -18.49 6.88
CA VAL A 216 -2.78 -18.63 7.61
C VAL A 216 -2.75 -19.96 8.36
N LEU A 217 -3.80 -20.31 9.08
CA LEU A 217 -3.90 -21.58 9.81
C LEU A 217 -3.86 -22.79 8.86
N TYR A 218 -4.58 -22.74 7.77
CA TYR A 218 -4.54 -23.78 6.73
C TYR A 218 -3.10 -23.97 6.22
N ASN A 219 -2.42 -22.91 5.84
CA ASN A 219 -1.04 -22.97 5.38
C ASN A 219 -0.08 -23.51 6.44
N LEU A 220 -0.25 -23.14 7.71
CA LEU A 220 0.58 -23.68 8.81
C LEU A 220 0.41 -25.19 8.99
N VAL A 221 -0.80 -25.69 8.81
CA VAL A 221 -1.10 -27.13 8.94
C VAL A 221 -0.64 -27.92 7.71
N THR A 222 -0.83 -27.37 6.51
CA THR A 222 -0.54 -28.08 5.25
C THR A 222 0.90 -27.94 4.78
N SER A 223 1.58 -26.81 5.06
CA SER A 223 2.93 -26.54 4.59
C SER A 223 4.03 -27.32 5.34
N SER A 224 3.70 -28.01 6.42
CA SER A 224 4.64 -28.93 7.10
C SER A 224 5.16 -30.06 6.19
N SER A 225 4.47 -30.33 5.08
CA SER A 225 4.81 -31.38 4.10
C SER A 225 5.41 -30.86 2.78
N ALA A 226 5.32 -29.55 2.50
CA ALA A 226 5.58 -29.02 1.16
C ALA A 226 6.91 -28.24 1.01
N SER A 227 7.70 -28.11 2.06
CA SER A 227 9.07 -27.59 1.94
C SER A 227 10.00 -28.65 1.32
N GLY A 228 9.84 -28.93 0.03
CA GLY A 228 10.60 -29.92 -0.72
C GLY A 228 12.12 -29.71 -0.66
N GLY A 229 12.72 -29.81 0.51
CA GLY A 229 14.18 -29.85 0.73
C GLY A 229 14.95 -28.56 0.47
N VAL A 230 14.30 -27.45 0.12
CA VAL A 230 14.97 -26.15 -0.04
C VAL A 230 15.17 -25.54 1.35
N SER A 231 16.43 -25.32 1.75
CA SER A 231 16.73 -24.65 3.01
C SER A 231 16.15 -23.23 3.04
N ASP A 232 15.71 -22.77 4.21
CA ASP A 232 15.18 -21.40 4.38
C ASP A 232 16.18 -20.35 3.88
N LEU A 233 17.49 -20.58 4.06
CA LEU A 233 18.54 -19.73 3.51
C LEU A 233 18.47 -19.63 1.97
N LEU A 234 18.32 -20.77 1.29
CA LEU A 234 18.25 -20.81 -0.17
C LEU A 234 16.95 -20.16 -0.68
N TYR A 235 15.83 -20.37 0.04
CA TYR A 235 14.56 -19.73 -0.29
C TYR A 235 14.66 -18.19 -0.16
N VAL A 236 15.18 -17.70 0.95
CA VAL A 236 15.42 -16.26 1.19
C VAL A 236 16.40 -15.70 0.16
N ALA A 237 17.45 -16.43 -0.20
CA ALA A 237 18.43 -16.00 -1.20
C ALA A 237 17.83 -15.90 -2.60
N ARG A 238 16.86 -16.74 -2.96
CA ARG A 238 16.15 -16.68 -4.25
C ARG A 238 15.11 -15.57 -4.35
N HIS A 239 14.45 -15.24 -3.23
CA HIS A 239 13.36 -14.25 -3.16
C HIS A 239 13.77 -12.99 -2.39
N HIS A 240 15.04 -12.65 -2.45
CA HIS A 240 15.70 -11.70 -1.54
C HIS A 240 15.20 -10.26 -1.59
N HIS A 241 14.71 -9.78 -2.73
CA HIS A 241 14.36 -8.37 -2.88
C HIS A 241 13.23 -7.87 -1.97
N HIS A 242 12.36 -8.76 -1.48
CA HIS A 242 11.34 -8.41 -0.49
C HIS A 242 11.64 -8.90 0.92
N MET A 243 12.68 -9.72 1.08
CA MET A 243 13.03 -10.37 2.34
C MET A 243 14.30 -9.82 2.98
N VAL A 244 15.20 -9.24 2.16
CA VAL A 244 16.52 -8.80 2.61
C VAL A 244 16.90 -7.47 1.95
N PRO A 245 16.89 -6.35 2.68
CA PRO A 245 17.17 -5.02 2.12
C PRO A 245 18.53 -4.91 1.42
N THR A 246 19.55 -5.56 1.96
CA THR A 246 20.92 -5.50 1.43
C THR A 246 21.09 -6.17 0.07
N HIS A 247 20.25 -7.16 -0.27
CA HIS A 247 20.29 -7.79 -1.58
C HIS A 247 19.59 -6.97 -2.65
N PHE A 248 18.59 -6.18 -2.29
CA PHE A 248 18.00 -5.21 -3.19
C PHE A 248 19.05 -4.21 -3.69
N ILE A 249 19.86 -3.67 -2.79
CA ILE A 249 20.96 -2.76 -3.13
C ILE A 249 21.95 -3.43 -4.12
N ARG A 250 22.27 -4.71 -3.96
CA ARG A 250 23.16 -5.45 -4.86
C ARG A 250 22.51 -5.80 -6.21
N HIS A 251 21.20 -5.95 -6.28
CA HIS A 251 20.50 -6.33 -7.53
C HIS A 251 20.26 -5.13 -8.42
N VAL A 252 19.88 -4.02 -7.82
CA VAL A 252 19.76 -2.71 -8.48
C VAL A 252 21.12 -2.32 -9.04
N HIS A 253 22.20 -2.60 -8.34
CA HIS A 253 23.60 -2.37 -8.77
C HIS A 253 23.99 -3.06 -10.08
N LYS A 254 23.33 -4.14 -10.52
CA LYS A 254 23.66 -4.85 -11.75
C LYS A 254 22.87 -4.39 -12.97
N ALA A 255 21.73 -3.70 -12.79
CA ALA A 255 20.79 -3.36 -13.85
C ALA A 255 20.95 -1.92 -14.38
N PHE A 256 21.64 -1.02 -13.63
CA PHE A 256 21.80 0.40 -13.97
C PHE A 256 23.23 0.90 -13.71
N PRO A 257 23.62 2.09 -14.22
CA PRO A 257 24.90 2.69 -13.88
C PRO A 257 25.02 2.79 -12.35
N GLU A 258 25.99 2.11 -11.81
CA GLU A 258 26.17 1.72 -10.41
C GLU A 258 25.95 2.82 -9.36
N TRP A 259 26.15 4.09 -9.72
CA TRP A 259 26.08 5.23 -8.81
C TRP A 259 24.70 5.86 -8.67
N MET A 260 23.82 5.73 -9.68
CA MET A 260 22.54 6.46 -9.70
C MET A 260 21.50 5.82 -8.81
N ASP A 261 21.43 4.51 -8.76
CA ASP A 261 20.37 3.79 -8.02
C ASP A 261 20.66 3.68 -6.54
N ILE A 262 21.92 3.51 -6.15
CA ILE A 262 22.32 3.55 -4.73
C ILE A 262 22.06 4.95 -4.17
N SER A 263 22.34 6.00 -4.92
CA SER A 263 22.11 7.37 -4.46
C SER A 263 20.62 7.67 -4.30
N ILE A 264 19.74 7.15 -5.16
CA ILE A 264 18.29 7.30 -5.04
C ILE A 264 17.77 6.56 -3.80
N ILE A 265 18.18 5.32 -3.60
CA ILE A 265 17.77 4.52 -2.42
C ILE A 265 18.28 5.18 -1.13
N VAL A 266 19.58 5.50 -1.07
CA VAL A 266 20.17 6.17 0.09
C VAL A 266 19.52 7.52 0.32
N GLY A 267 19.25 8.28 -0.75
CA GLY A 267 18.52 9.54 -0.69
C GLY A 267 17.11 9.39 -0.15
N ASN A 268 16.37 8.39 -0.59
CA ASN A 268 15.00 8.13 -0.12
C ASN A 268 14.99 7.69 1.35
N VAL A 269 15.88 6.79 1.74
CA VAL A 269 16.05 6.36 3.15
C VAL A 269 16.43 7.56 4.03
N ALA A 270 17.45 8.32 3.62
CA ALA A 270 17.89 9.50 4.36
C ALA A 270 16.77 10.54 4.49
N PHE A 271 16.05 10.82 3.39
CA PHE A 271 14.88 11.70 3.40
C PHE A 271 13.83 11.23 4.40
N CYS A 272 13.45 9.95 4.35
CA CYS A 272 12.45 9.39 5.27
C CYS A 272 12.91 9.51 6.74
N LEU A 273 14.16 9.16 7.04
CA LEU A 273 14.70 9.23 8.40
C LEU A 273 14.78 10.68 8.90
N ILE A 274 15.24 11.62 8.06
CA ILE A 274 15.32 13.05 8.41
C ILE A 274 13.92 13.61 8.66
N VAL A 275 12.98 13.37 7.77
CA VAL A 275 11.61 13.89 7.91
C VAL A 275 10.92 13.29 9.13
N LEU A 276 11.03 11.98 9.35
CA LEU A 276 10.44 11.33 10.53
C LEU A 276 11.12 11.80 11.82
N GLY A 277 12.46 11.96 11.81
CA GLY A 277 13.22 12.52 12.93
C GLY A 277 12.76 13.95 13.26
N ILE A 278 12.72 14.84 12.26
CA ILE A 278 12.23 16.23 12.46
C ILE A 278 10.77 16.19 12.93
N ALA A 279 9.91 15.37 12.32
CA ALA A 279 8.52 15.27 12.72
C ALA A 279 8.37 14.80 14.18
N PHE A 280 9.20 13.88 14.63
CA PHE A 280 9.20 13.41 16.01
C PHE A 280 9.52 14.54 17.01
N PHE A 281 10.47 15.41 16.69
CA PHE A 281 10.87 16.49 17.59
C PHE A 281 10.01 17.76 17.46
N VAL A 282 9.61 18.12 16.23
CA VAL A 282 8.97 19.42 15.94
C VAL A 282 7.45 19.30 15.88
N LEU A 283 6.91 18.21 15.32
CA LEU A 283 5.48 18.06 15.06
C LEU A 283 4.72 17.32 16.18
N ARG A 284 5.32 17.18 17.36
CA ARG A 284 4.67 16.63 18.57
C ARG A 284 3.39 17.39 18.99
N ARG A 285 3.17 18.57 18.43
CA ARG A 285 2.03 19.44 18.75
C ARG A 285 0.80 19.01 17.97
N GLY A 286 -0.01 18.14 18.56
CA GLY A 286 -1.30 17.68 18.04
C GLY A 286 -1.48 16.16 18.15
N GLU A 287 -2.55 15.72 18.79
CA GLU A 287 -2.85 14.33 19.08
C GLU A 287 -2.86 13.44 17.82
N VAL A 288 -3.44 13.92 16.72
CA VAL A 288 -3.51 13.20 15.45
C VAL A 288 -2.12 12.90 14.90
N ARG A 289 -1.22 13.90 14.86
CA ARG A 289 0.15 13.72 14.37
C ARG A 289 0.96 12.80 15.29
N LYS A 290 0.81 12.95 16.60
CA LYS A 290 1.44 12.09 17.60
C LYS A 290 1.04 10.63 17.38
N LYS A 291 -0.25 10.34 17.19
CA LYS A 291 -0.77 8.99 16.91
C LYS A 291 -0.22 8.42 15.61
N LEU A 292 -0.19 9.21 14.55
CA LEU A 292 0.39 8.78 13.28
C LEU A 292 1.87 8.44 13.43
N LEU A 293 2.65 9.30 14.13
CA LEU A 293 4.07 9.05 14.39
C LEU A 293 4.28 7.82 15.28
N LEU A 294 3.46 7.61 16.30
CA LEU A 294 3.50 6.40 17.09
C LEU A 294 3.24 5.16 16.23
N TYR A 295 2.19 5.17 15.41
CA TYR A 295 1.89 4.05 14.51
C TYR A 295 3.07 3.75 13.56
N THR A 296 3.68 4.80 13.02
CA THR A 296 4.88 4.69 12.18
C THR A 296 6.07 4.13 12.96
N ALA A 297 6.24 4.53 14.23
CA ALA A 297 7.27 3.96 15.09
C ALA A 297 7.05 2.46 15.33
N GLY A 298 5.80 2.02 15.51
CA GLY A 298 5.47 0.58 15.57
C GLY A 298 5.89 -0.17 14.31
N SER A 299 5.68 0.43 13.13
CA SER A 299 6.17 -0.12 11.86
C SER A 299 7.69 -0.14 11.78
N ALA A 300 8.38 0.90 12.28
CA ALA A 300 9.84 0.94 12.34
C ALA A 300 10.41 -0.15 13.26
N VAL A 301 9.73 -0.49 14.35
CA VAL A 301 10.13 -1.62 15.22
C VAL A 301 10.10 -2.94 14.44
N ILE A 302 9.09 -3.18 13.61
CA ILE A 302 9.02 -4.36 12.73
C ILE A 302 10.24 -4.39 11.81
N PHE A 303 10.60 -3.26 11.21
CA PHE A 303 11.78 -3.14 10.35
C PHE A 303 13.07 -3.50 11.10
N LEU A 304 13.25 -2.97 12.31
CA LEU A 304 14.41 -3.25 13.15
C LEU A 304 14.47 -4.72 13.58
N ILE A 305 13.33 -5.33 13.90
CA ILE A 305 13.25 -6.78 14.16
C ILE A 305 13.68 -7.56 12.92
N GLY A 306 13.23 -7.16 11.73
CA GLY A 306 13.66 -7.77 10.47
C GLY A 306 15.17 -7.72 10.28
N LEU A 307 15.80 -6.57 10.56
CA LEU A 307 17.26 -6.44 10.52
C LEU A 307 17.95 -7.34 11.55
N LEU A 308 17.45 -7.40 12.78
CA LEU A 308 17.97 -8.28 13.81
C LEU A 308 17.92 -9.75 13.39
N LEU A 309 16.79 -10.21 12.87
CA LEU A 309 16.60 -11.56 12.35
C LEU A 309 17.57 -11.87 11.18
N TYR A 310 17.81 -10.89 10.31
CA TYR A 310 18.77 -11.03 9.22
C TYR A 310 20.20 -11.22 9.75
N PHE A 311 20.66 -10.33 10.64
CA PHE A 311 22.02 -10.38 11.18
C PHE A 311 22.27 -11.58 12.10
N THR A 312 21.23 -12.12 12.72
CA THR A 312 21.32 -13.34 13.54
C THR A 312 21.13 -14.64 12.76
N GLY A 313 20.95 -14.56 11.44
CA GLY A 313 20.76 -15.74 10.57
C GLY A 313 19.42 -16.45 10.72
N GLN A 314 18.43 -15.78 11.31
CA GLN A 314 17.08 -16.34 11.53
C GLN A 314 16.23 -16.27 10.26
N TYR A 315 16.71 -16.86 9.18
CA TYR A 315 16.08 -16.80 7.84
C TYR A 315 14.68 -17.39 7.78
N HIS A 316 14.36 -18.31 8.69
CA HIS A 316 13.02 -18.89 8.81
C HIS A 316 11.93 -17.84 8.96
N PHE A 317 12.18 -16.75 9.68
CA PHE A 317 11.21 -15.67 9.85
C PHE A 317 11.22 -14.69 8.67
N LEU A 318 12.31 -14.51 7.97
CA LEU A 318 12.43 -13.60 6.83
C LEU A 318 11.58 -14.01 5.65
N LYS A 319 11.28 -15.30 5.48
CA LYS A 319 10.37 -15.82 4.45
C LYS A 319 8.94 -15.25 4.54
N TYR A 320 8.55 -14.64 5.65
CA TYR A 320 7.28 -13.95 5.84
C TYR A 320 7.32 -12.48 5.42
N TYR A 321 8.33 -12.06 4.64
CA TYR A 321 8.42 -10.72 4.05
C TYR A 321 8.30 -9.59 5.08
N ILE A 322 9.00 -9.71 6.19
CA ILE A 322 8.90 -8.79 7.34
C ILE A 322 9.18 -7.33 6.98
N PHE A 323 9.97 -7.07 5.93
CA PHE A 323 10.29 -5.72 5.47
C PHE A 323 9.20 -5.09 4.61
N ARG A 324 8.30 -5.88 4.01
CA ARG A 324 7.31 -5.41 3.03
C ARG A 324 6.42 -4.30 3.57
N PHE A 325 5.87 -4.45 4.77
CA PHE A 325 4.96 -3.48 5.35
C PHE A 325 5.66 -2.18 5.78
N PRO A 326 6.77 -2.21 6.55
CA PRO A 326 7.52 -1.01 6.88
C PRO A 326 8.05 -0.27 5.65
N ASP A 327 8.44 -1.00 4.60
CA ASP A 327 8.95 -0.44 3.35
C ASP A 327 7.96 0.53 2.67
N VAL A 328 6.68 0.33 2.89
CA VAL A 328 5.60 1.20 2.40
C VAL A 328 5.21 2.27 3.43
N ILE A 329 4.99 1.88 4.68
CA ILE A 329 4.40 2.78 5.70
C ILE A 329 5.37 3.87 6.15
N LEU A 330 6.67 3.57 6.23
CA LEU A 330 7.66 4.59 6.63
C LEU A 330 7.73 5.74 5.62
N PRO A 331 7.98 5.50 4.32
CA PRO A 331 7.99 6.59 3.34
C PRO A 331 6.62 7.24 3.15
N PHE A 332 5.53 6.49 3.16
CA PHE A 332 4.17 7.04 3.09
C PHE A 332 3.94 8.09 4.18
N THR A 333 4.27 7.76 5.41
CA THR A 333 4.11 8.70 6.54
C THR A 333 5.08 9.88 6.44
N ALA A 334 6.34 9.63 6.04
CA ALA A 334 7.33 10.69 5.85
C ALA A 334 6.85 11.72 4.82
N TYR A 335 6.40 11.26 3.65
CA TYR A 335 5.86 12.15 2.62
C TYR A 335 4.60 12.87 3.09
N LEU A 336 3.68 12.18 3.78
CA LEU A 336 2.47 12.82 4.31
C LEU A 336 2.80 13.98 5.27
N LEU A 337 3.72 13.76 6.19
CA LEU A 337 4.13 14.80 7.14
C LEU A 337 4.91 15.93 6.47
N PHE A 338 5.77 15.61 5.51
CA PHE A 338 6.50 16.62 4.73
C PHE A 338 5.55 17.52 3.94
N PHE A 339 4.61 16.93 3.18
CA PHE A 339 3.67 17.72 2.39
C PHE A 339 2.65 18.45 3.26
N ASN A 340 2.30 17.92 4.43
CA ASN A 340 1.50 18.67 5.41
C ASN A 340 2.24 19.90 5.95
N ALA A 341 3.53 19.80 6.23
CA ALA A 341 4.34 20.94 6.64
C ALA A 341 4.50 21.96 5.50
N LEU A 342 4.82 21.49 4.29
CA LEU A 342 4.92 22.34 3.09
C LEU A 342 3.60 23.09 2.82
N ASP A 343 2.48 22.38 2.93
CA ASP A 343 1.15 22.98 2.77
C ASP A 343 0.88 24.05 3.82
N HIS A 344 1.15 23.77 5.07
CA HIS A 344 0.94 24.70 6.17
C HIS A 344 1.77 25.98 6.01
N TRP A 345 3.02 25.86 5.57
CA TRP A 345 3.92 27.01 5.48
C TRP A 345 3.76 27.82 4.19
N ILE A 346 3.43 27.19 3.08
CA ILE A 346 3.46 27.81 1.74
C ILE A 346 2.11 27.74 1.04
N LEU A 347 1.63 26.53 0.73
CA LEU A 347 0.55 26.33 -0.24
C LEU A 347 -0.82 26.78 0.29
N ASN A 348 -1.12 26.50 1.54
CA ASN A 348 -2.40 26.89 2.15
C ASN A 348 -2.55 28.42 2.30
N LYS A 349 -1.42 29.13 2.41
CA LYS A 349 -1.39 30.61 2.45
C LYS A 349 -1.52 31.24 1.06
N LYS A 350 -1.33 30.48 0.01
CA LYS A 350 -1.36 30.92 -1.40
C LYS A 350 -2.27 30.01 -2.23
N PRO A 351 -3.59 30.15 -2.12
CA PRO A 351 -4.54 29.21 -2.76
C PRO A 351 -4.42 29.17 -4.29
N ILE A 352 -4.04 30.29 -4.92
CA ILE A 352 -3.77 30.33 -6.37
C ILE A 352 -2.58 29.45 -6.72
N LEU A 353 -1.47 29.52 -5.94
CA LEU A 353 -0.30 28.66 -6.14
C LEU A 353 -0.65 27.19 -5.96
N SER A 354 -1.41 26.85 -4.91
CA SER A 354 -1.87 25.48 -4.68
C SER A 354 -2.67 24.94 -5.86
N ARG A 355 -3.59 25.72 -6.42
CA ARG A 355 -4.35 25.34 -7.61
C ARG A 355 -3.49 25.23 -8.87
N ALA A 356 -2.53 26.13 -9.04
CA ALA A 356 -1.58 26.10 -10.16
C ALA A 356 -0.69 24.84 -10.10
N VAL A 357 -0.22 24.47 -8.92
CA VAL A 357 0.54 23.22 -8.71
C VAL A 357 -0.31 22.01 -9.06
N ALA A 358 -1.55 21.93 -8.59
CA ALA A 358 -2.45 20.82 -8.92
C ALA A 358 -2.71 20.76 -10.44
N ALA A 359 -2.98 21.90 -11.09
CA ALA A 359 -3.20 21.98 -12.53
C ALA A 359 -1.96 21.53 -13.32
N ALA A 360 -0.76 21.96 -12.92
CA ALA A 360 0.49 21.55 -13.57
C ALA A 360 0.72 20.05 -13.48
N ILE A 361 0.45 19.43 -12.32
CA ILE A 361 0.56 17.98 -12.13
C ILE A 361 -0.45 17.25 -13.03
N LEU A 362 -1.70 17.69 -13.04
CA LEU A 362 -2.75 17.06 -13.85
C LEU A 362 -2.46 17.21 -15.35
N LEU A 363 -1.93 18.35 -15.79
CA LEU A 363 -1.51 18.54 -17.18
C LEU A 363 -0.33 17.63 -17.54
N ALA A 364 0.69 17.53 -16.68
CA ALA A 364 1.84 16.67 -16.94
C ALA A 364 1.44 15.18 -16.96
N THR A 365 0.69 14.72 -15.98
CA THR A 365 0.22 13.32 -15.90
C THR A 365 -0.81 13.02 -16.98
N GLY A 366 -1.71 13.95 -17.31
CA GLY A 366 -2.67 13.84 -18.39
C GLY A 366 -2.00 13.80 -19.76
N GLY A 367 -0.89 14.54 -19.96
CA GLY A 367 -0.08 14.46 -21.16
C GLY A 367 0.54 13.07 -21.33
N LEU A 368 1.11 12.49 -20.27
CA LEU A 368 1.62 11.10 -20.28
C LEU A 368 0.51 10.10 -20.61
N PHE A 369 -0.66 10.25 -20.00
CA PHE A 369 -1.83 9.41 -20.25
C PHE A 369 -2.27 9.47 -21.74
N ALA A 370 -2.31 10.67 -22.32
CA ALA A 370 -2.67 10.84 -23.74
C ALA A 370 -1.65 10.15 -24.68
N VAL A 371 -0.35 10.24 -24.38
CA VAL A 371 0.69 9.56 -25.14
C VAL A 371 0.54 8.03 -25.04
N GLN A 372 0.34 7.49 -23.84
CA GLN A 372 0.11 6.05 -23.64
C GLN A 372 -1.14 5.57 -24.37
N THR A 373 -2.24 6.33 -24.28
CA THR A 373 -3.50 6.02 -24.98
C THR A 373 -3.28 5.99 -26.51
N TYR A 374 -2.53 6.95 -27.03
CA TYR A 374 -2.19 6.98 -28.46
C TYR A 374 -1.35 5.78 -28.88
N GLN A 375 -0.33 5.40 -28.10
CA GLN A 375 0.51 4.23 -28.37
C GLN A 375 -0.31 2.95 -28.42
N ILE A 376 -1.18 2.72 -27.43
CA ILE A 376 -2.09 1.57 -27.40
C ILE A 376 -3.01 1.55 -28.62
N ALA A 377 -3.60 2.70 -28.99
CA ALA A 377 -4.47 2.80 -30.16
C ALA A 377 -3.73 2.58 -31.49
N ALA A 378 -2.44 2.93 -31.54
CA ALA A 378 -1.57 2.73 -32.71
C ALA A 378 -1.03 1.28 -32.81
N GLY A 379 -1.31 0.41 -31.83
CA GLY A 379 -0.84 -0.98 -31.80
C GLY A 379 0.65 -1.13 -31.40
N ASN A 380 1.21 -0.13 -30.74
CA ASN A 380 2.58 -0.12 -30.23
C ASN A 380 2.61 -0.51 -28.74
#